data_4eed5b7f90435231843602df7315ef8d
#
_entry.id   4eed5b7f90435231843602df7315ef8d
#
_cell.length_a   1.000
_cell.length_b   1.000
_cell.length_c   1.000
_cell.angle_alpha   90.00
_cell.angle_beta   90.00
_cell.angle_gamma   90.00
#
_symmetry.space_group_name_H-M   'P 1'
#
loop_
_entity.id
_entity.type
_entity.pdbx_description
1 polymer ?
#
loop_
_entity_poly.entity_id
_entity_poly.type
_entity_poly.pdbx_seq_one_letter_code
_entity_poly.pdbx_strand_id
1 'polypeptide(L)'
;YFATSLRENTGKAALVMANSASDAGNSEYEIRKKIIKEGIIKQMVTLPSNMFSSVTLPATLWFFDKSKVNTDEKDEILFIDARNIFTQVDRAHRKFSDEQIKNLGIITKLYDGDCKAYQDLLEEYKENVIRNIIELKEIVNKLQQYDFYFDGDGKEIFDEPKLRSCAPKIIDID
;
A
#
# COMPACT_ATOMS: atom_id res chain seq x y z
N TYR A 1 2.88 7.43 -29.98
CA TYR A 1 1.43 7.45 -30.32
C TYR A 1 0.56 7.64 -29.07
N PHE A 2 0.75 6.84 -28.00
CA PHE A 2 -0.10 6.92 -26.81
C PHE A 2 -0.09 8.31 -26.16
N ALA A 3 1.08 8.88 -25.88
CA ALA A 3 1.18 10.20 -25.26
C ALA A 3 0.65 11.32 -26.17
N THR A 4 0.82 11.19 -27.49
CA THR A 4 0.35 12.19 -28.48
C THR A 4 -1.16 12.15 -28.70
N SER A 5 -1.83 11.03 -28.39
CA SER A 5 -3.29 10.91 -28.51
C SER A 5 -4.06 11.50 -27.34
N LEU A 6 -3.38 11.84 -26.25
CA LEU A 6 -4.01 12.48 -25.11
C LEU A 6 -4.45 13.91 -25.44
N ARG A 7 -5.65 14.27 -24.97
CA ARG A 7 -6.18 15.63 -25.14
C ARG A 7 -5.24 16.65 -24.48
N GLU A 8 -4.94 17.73 -25.19
CA GLU A 8 -4.10 18.80 -24.67
C GLU A 8 -4.72 19.41 -23.38
N ASN A 9 -3.86 19.73 -22.43
CA ASN A 9 -4.17 20.36 -21.13
C ASN A 9 -5.10 19.59 -20.18
N THR A 10 -5.67 18.44 -20.57
CA THR A 10 -6.63 17.70 -19.72
C THR A 10 -6.49 16.19 -19.82
N GLY A 11 -5.77 15.68 -20.82
CA GLY A 11 -5.66 14.25 -21.06
C GLY A 11 -4.87 13.55 -19.97
N LYS A 12 -5.44 12.48 -19.42
CA LYS A 12 -4.80 11.60 -18.42
C LYS A 12 -4.84 10.16 -18.91
N ALA A 13 -3.83 9.39 -18.56
CA ALA A 13 -3.78 7.98 -18.87
C ALA A 13 -2.84 7.23 -17.94
N ALA A 14 -2.98 5.90 -17.92
CA ALA A 14 -2.05 5.01 -17.23
C ALA A 14 -1.66 3.85 -18.14
N LEU A 15 -0.40 3.44 -18.04
CA LEU A 15 0.15 2.27 -18.73
C LEU A 15 0.84 1.35 -17.74
N VAL A 16 0.66 0.06 -17.94
CA VAL A 16 1.47 -0.99 -17.29
C VAL A 16 2.65 -1.28 -18.22
N MET A 17 3.85 -1.08 -17.71
CA MET A 17 5.10 -1.30 -18.45
C MET A 17 5.98 -2.31 -17.73
N ALA A 18 6.74 -3.10 -18.47
CA ALA A 18 7.81 -3.88 -17.87
C ALA A 18 8.87 -2.94 -17.25
N ASN A 19 9.53 -3.36 -16.17
CA ASN A 19 10.55 -2.54 -15.52
C ASN A 19 11.67 -2.16 -16.47
N SER A 20 12.03 -3.02 -17.43
CA SER A 20 13.02 -2.72 -18.45
C SER A 20 12.68 -1.48 -19.29
N ALA A 21 11.44 -1.08 -19.39
CA ALA A 21 11.07 0.17 -20.06
C ALA A 21 11.66 1.42 -19.40
N SER A 22 12.02 1.33 -18.11
CA SER A 22 12.61 2.44 -17.36
C SER A 22 14.11 2.64 -17.64
N ASP A 23 14.83 1.59 -18.06
CA ASP A 23 16.29 1.59 -18.24
C ASP A 23 16.78 1.15 -19.63
N ALA A 24 15.88 0.71 -20.52
CA ALA A 24 16.21 0.30 -21.87
C ALA A 24 16.96 1.41 -22.65
N GLY A 25 17.96 1.01 -23.42
CA GLY A 25 18.83 1.88 -24.20
C GLY A 25 18.27 2.24 -25.59
N ASN A 26 19.12 2.79 -26.43
CA ASN A 26 18.88 3.07 -27.86
C ASN A 26 17.59 3.90 -28.13
N SER A 27 16.75 3.44 -29.03
CA SER A 27 15.53 4.15 -29.46
C SER A 27 14.55 4.38 -28.31
N GLU A 28 14.47 3.47 -27.32
CA GLU A 28 13.60 3.59 -26.17
C GLU A 28 14.08 4.70 -25.22
N TYR A 29 15.40 4.89 -25.10
CA TYR A 29 15.97 6.02 -24.36
C TYR A 29 15.53 7.37 -24.96
N GLU A 30 15.59 7.53 -26.28
CA GLU A 30 15.17 8.78 -26.93
C GLU A 30 13.66 9.05 -26.76
N ILE A 31 12.83 8.00 -26.78
CA ILE A 31 11.39 8.11 -26.48
C ILE A 31 11.16 8.57 -25.06
N ARG A 32 11.81 7.94 -24.08
CA ARG A 32 11.69 8.35 -22.66
C ARG A 32 12.15 9.80 -22.45
N LYS A 33 13.30 10.14 -23.00
CA LYS A 33 13.85 11.49 -22.93
C LYS A 33 12.87 12.54 -23.47
N LYS A 34 12.20 12.23 -24.59
CA LYS A 34 11.18 13.10 -25.16
C LYS A 34 9.97 13.24 -24.23
N ILE A 35 9.44 12.15 -23.73
CA ILE A 35 8.28 12.13 -22.82
C ILE A 35 8.58 12.90 -21.51
N ILE A 36 9.78 12.71 -20.96
CA ILE A 36 10.22 13.44 -19.75
C ILE A 36 10.32 14.94 -20.05
N LYS A 37 10.93 15.33 -21.17
CA LYS A 37 11.04 16.75 -21.56
C LYS A 37 9.69 17.41 -21.84
N GLU A 38 8.71 16.64 -22.32
CA GLU A 38 7.34 17.12 -22.48
C GLU A 38 6.64 17.37 -21.15
N GLY A 39 7.16 16.85 -20.02
CA GLY A 39 6.64 17.07 -18.67
C GLY A 39 5.29 16.39 -18.41
N ILE A 40 4.94 15.36 -19.18
CA ILE A 40 3.61 14.69 -19.08
C ILE A 40 3.58 13.52 -18.11
N ILE A 41 4.73 13.05 -17.59
CA ILE A 41 4.76 11.98 -16.60
C ILE A 41 4.45 12.58 -15.23
N LYS A 42 3.34 12.18 -14.63
CA LYS A 42 2.94 12.62 -13.30
C LYS A 42 3.51 11.72 -12.21
N GLN A 43 3.41 10.41 -12.40
CA GLN A 43 3.72 9.44 -11.36
C GLN A 43 4.19 8.12 -11.97
N MET A 44 5.08 7.45 -11.26
CA MET A 44 5.51 6.09 -11.54
C MET A 44 5.40 5.25 -10.27
N VAL A 45 4.75 4.07 -10.37
CA VAL A 45 4.60 3.13 -9.24
C VAL A 45 5.22 1.81 -9.63
N THR A 46 6.27 1.40 -8.92
CA THR A 46 6.90 0.08 -9.14
C THR A 46 6.14 -0.97 -8.34
N LEU A 47 5.60 -1.97 -9.05
CA LEU A 47 4.78 -3.03 -8.48
C LEU A 47 5.62 -4.19 -7.96
N PRO A 48 5.09 -4.98 -7.01
CA PRO A 48 5.67 -6.27 -6.62
C PRO A 48 5.75 -7.23 -7.82
N SER A 49 6.66 -8.19 -7.75
CA SER A 49 6.64 -9.36 -8.62
C SER A 49 5.39 -10.20 -8.37
N ASN A 50 5.00 -11.04 -9.33
CA ASN A 50 3.87 -11.97 -9.20
C ASN A 50 2.48 -11.30 -8.99
N MET A 51 2.31 -10.08 -9.46
CA MET A 51 1.01 -9.37 -9.43
C MET A 51 0.08 -9.78 -10.59
N PHE A 52 0.62 -10.43 -11.61
CA PHE A 52 -0.13 -10.87 -12.79
C PHE A 52 -0.07 -12.37 -12.93
N SER A 53 -1.18 -13.01 -13.30
CA SER A 53 -1.30 -14.48 -13.37
C SER A 53 -0.34 -15.15 -14.35
N SER A 54 0.07 -14.44 -15.39
CA SER A 54 0.93 -14.98 -16.46
C SER A 54 2.35 -14.41 -16.47
N VAL A 55 2.67 -13.45 -15.60
CA VAL A 55 3.96 -12.76 -15.60
C VAL A 55 4.50 -12.64 -14.18
N THR A 56 5.64 -13.27 -13.94
CA THR A 56 6.34 -13.23 -12.65
C THR A 56 7.21 -11.98 -12.47
N LEU A 57 7.53 -11.30 -13.57
CA LEU A 57 8.39 -10.12 -13.54
C LEU A 57 7.65 -8.93 -12.93
N PRO A 58 8.36 -8.06 -12.18
CA PRO A 58 7.79 -6.83 -11.69
C PRO A 58 7.46 -5.89 -12.86
N ALA A 59 6.40 -5.12 -12.71
CA ALA A 59 5.98 -4.11 -13.66
C ALA A 59 5.97 -2.72 -12.99
N THR A 60 5.93 -1.69 -13.81
CA THR A 60 5.80 -0.30 -13.36
C THR A 60 4.55 0.31 -13.99
N LEU A 61 3.72 0.97 -13.18
CA LEU A 61 2.63 1.80 -13.65
C LEU A 61 3.18 3.18 -13.97
N TRP A 62 2.91 3.66 -15.18
CA TRP A 62 3.25 5.00 -15.62
C TRP A 62 1.96 5.80 -15.74
N PHE A 63 1.86 6.89 -15.01
CA PHE A 63 0.72 7.79 -15.06
C PHE A 63 1.11 9.07 -15.80
N PHE A 64 0.32 9.40 -16.79
CA PHE A 64 0.49 10.58 -17.65
C PHE A 64 -0.62 11.59 -17.37
N ASP A 65 -0.25 12.85 -17.28
CA ASP A 65 -1.17 13.95 -17.07
C ASP A 65 -0.71 15.19 -17.85
N LYS A 66 -1.44 15.52 -18.90
CA LYS A 66 -1.15 16.73 -19.71
C LYS A 66 -1.58 18.03 -19.02
N SER A 67 -2.38 17.97 -17.96
CA SER A 67 -2.79 19.19 -17.24
C SER A 67 -1.61 19.86 -16.50
N LYS A 68 -0.60 19.09 -16.11
CA LYS A 68 0.58 19.61 -15.40
C LYS A 68 1.59 20.35 -16.29
N VAL A 69 1.53 20.17 -17.60
CA VAL A 69 2.55 20.70 -18.55
C VAL A 69 2.70 22.22 -18.47
N ASN A 70 1.63 22.92 -18.09
CA ASN A 70 1.60 24.37 -17.95
C ASN A 70 1.60 24.84 -16.49
N THR A 71 2.01 24.00 -15.55
CA THR A 71 2.12 24.30 -14.12
C THR A 71 3.58 24.24 -13.66
N ASP A 72 3.84 24.70 -12.44
CA ASP A 72 5.17 24.61 -11.81
C ASP A 72 5.60 23.14 -11.58
N GLU A 73 4.63 22.21 -11.55
CA GLU A 73 4.87 20.76 -11.38
C GLU A 73 5.36 20.06 -12.65
N LYS A 74 5.51 20.78 -13.77
CA LYS A 74 5.88 20.21 -15.07
C LYS A 74 7.06 19.26 -14.98
N ASP A 75 8.11 19.67 -14.31
CA ASP A 75 9.36 18.92 -14.22
C ASP A 75 9.44 17.98 -13.01
N GLU A 76 8.35 17.85 -12.25
CA GLU A 76 8.26 16.96 -11.09
C GLU A 76 7.62 15.62 -11.47
N ILE A 77 8.14 14.54 -10.90
CA ILE A 77 7.59 13.18 -11.06
C ILE A 77 7.56 12.51 -9.69
N LEU A 78 6.38 12.04 -9.28
CA LEU A 78 6.26 11.24 -8.07
C LEU A 78 6.68 9.79 -8.34
N PHE A 79 7.67 9.29 -7.61
CA PHE A 79 8.08 7.89 -7.64
C PHE A 79 7.59 7.17 -6.39
N ILE A 80 6.83 6.09 -6.55
CA ILE A 80 6.37 5.23 -5.46
C ILE A 80 6.96 3.83 -5.64
N ASP A 81 7.75 3.39 -4.67
CA ASP A 81 8.23 2.02 -4.60
C ASP A 81 7.27 1.14 -3.79
N ALA A 82 6.40 0.43 -4.49
CA ALA A 82 5.43 -0.49 -3.87
C ALA A 82 5.88 -1.97 -3.92
N ARG A 83 7.16 -2.26 -4.23
CA ARG A 83 7.64 -3.64 -4.40
C ARG A 83 7.44 -4.52 -3.17
N ASN A 84 7.45 -3.93 -1.99
CA ASN A 84 7.29 -4.62 -0.71
C ASN A 84 5.89 -4.45 -0.10
N ILE A 85 4.96 -3.83 -0.82
CA ILE A 85 3.57 -3.63 -0.39
C ILE A 85 2.72 -4.64 -1.13
N PHE A 86 2.26 -5.68 -0.45
CA PHE A 86 1.36 -6.67 -1.06
C PHE A 86 0.71 -7.57 0.00
N THR A 87 -0.39 -8.19 -0.38
CA THR A 87 -0.98 -9.32 0.32
C THR A 87 -0.70 -10.58 -0.48
N GLN A 88 -0.13 -11.60 0.17
CA GLN A 88 0.13 -12.89 -0.46
C GLN A 88 -1.20 -13.64 -0.60
N VAL A 89 -1.57 -14.00 -1.83
CA VAL A 89 -2.79 -14.76 -2.11
C VAL A 89 -2.51 -16.25 -2.02
N ASP A 90 -1.45 -16.67 -2.69
CA ASP A 90 -0.95 -18.04 -2.68
C ASP A 90 0.57 -18.04 -2.93
N ARG A 91 1.15 -19.22 -3.14
CA ARG A 91 2.60 -19.39 -3.31
C ARG A 91 3.18 -18.60 -4.48
N ALA A 92 2.38 -18.31 -5.51
CA ALA A 92 2.81 -17.71 -6.77
C ALA A 92 2.17 -16.34 -7.04
N HIS A 93 1.14 -15.94 -6.30
CA HIS A 93 0.35 -14.75 -6.62
C HIS A 93 0.29 -13.77 -5.46
N ARG A 94 0.39 -12.49 -5.81
CA ARG A 94 0.29 -11.34 -4.92
C ARG A 94 -0.79 -10.39 -5.42
N LYS A 95 -1.41 -9.66 -4.50
CA LYS A 95 -2.35 -8.58 -4.83
C LYS A 95 -2.18 -7.42 -3.86
N PHE A 96 -2.68 -6.27 -4.21
CA PHE A 96 -2.94 -5.23 -3.22
C PHE A 96 -4.25 -5.51 -2.49
N SER A 97 -4.30 -5.28 -1.18
CA SER A 97 -5.55 -5.13 -0.45
C SER A 97 -6.19 -3.78 -0.76
N ASP A 98 -7.49 -3.65 -0.46
CA ASP A 98 -8.20 -2.39 -0.64
C ASP A 98 -7.57 -1.26 0.19
N GLU A 99 -7.08 -1.58 1.38
CA GLU A 99 -6.37 -0.64 2.24
C GLU A 99 -5.03 -0.21 1.61
N GLN A 100 -4.25 -1.13 1.06
CA GLN A 100 -3.00 -0.81 0.38
C GLN A 100 -3.24 0.09 -0.85
N ILE A 101 -4.31 -0.17 -1.61
CA ILE A 101 -4.71 0.68 -2.74
C ILE A 101 -5.13 2.07 -2.24
N LYS A 102 -5.94 2.14 -1.18
CA LYS A 102 -6.34 3.39 -0.53
C LYS A 102 -5.12 4.21 -0.10
N ASN A 103 -4.15 3.58 0.57
CA ASN A 103 -2.94 4.23 1.06
C ASN A 103 -2.06 4.76 -0.09
N LEU A 104 -1.86 3.98 -1.15
CA LEU A 104 -1.15 4.44 -2.35
C LEU A 104 -1.87 5.64 -3.00
N GLY A 105 -3.20 5.61 -3.05
CA GLY A 105 -4.01 6.73 -3.54
C GLY A 105 -3.91 7.98 -2.67
N ILE A 106 -3.79 7.83 -1.35
CA ILE A 106 -3.60 8.96 -0.43
C ILE A 106 -2.24 9.62 -0.63
N ILE A 107 -1.18 8.85 -0.89
CA ILE A 107 0.15 9.40 -1.24
C ILE A 107 0.05 10.30 -2.49
N THR A 108 -0.67 9.85 -3.51
CA THR A 108 -0.89 10.63 -4.74
C THR A 108 -1.67 11.93 -4.45
N LYS A 109 -2.73 11.84 -3.64
CA LYS A 109 -3.51 13.03 -3.25
C LYS A 109 -2.69 14.02 -2.44
N LEU A 110 -1.86 13.52 -1.52
CA LEU A 110 -0.96 14.35 -0.73
C LEU A 110 0.06 15.08 -1.61
N TYR A 111 0.59 14.41 -2.62
CA TYR A 111 1.45 15.01 -3.64
C TYR A 111 0.72 16.11 -4.44
N ASP A 112 -0.57 15.91 -4.72
CA ASP A 112 -1.42 16.91 -5.38
C ASP A 112 -1.87 18.07 -4.43
N GLY A 113 -1.39 18.10 -3.20
CA GLY A 113 -1.74 19.12 -2.19
C GLY A 113 -3.04 18.85 -1.43
N ASP A 114 -3.74 17.73 -1.69
CA ASP A 114 -4.93 17.32 -0.93
C ASP A 114 -4.52 16.60 0.36
N CYS A 115 -4.33 17.38 1.43
CA CYS A 115 -3.97 16.86 2.74
C CYS A 115 -5.15 16.23 3.51
N LYS A 116 -6.40 16.47 3.08
CA LYS A 116 -7.58 16.02 3.82
C LYS A 116 -7.64 14.50 3.94
N ALA A 117 -7.45 13.79 2.84
CA ALA A 117 -7.52 12.33 2.83
C ALA A 117 -6.45 11.70 3.75
N TYR A 118 -5.29 12.33 3.89
CA TYR A 118 -4.25 11.91 4.81
C TYR A 118 -4.62 12.18 6.28
N GLN A 119 -5.21 13.34 6.56
CA GLN A 119 -5.69 13.66 7.91
C GLN A 119 -6.80 12.70 8.36
N ASP A 120 -7.76 12.43 7.47
CA ASP A 120 -8.84 11.47 7.73
C ASP A 120 -8.29 10.07 8.02
N LEU A 121 -7.26 9.62 7.29
CA LEU A 121 -6.58 8.35 7.54
C LEU A 121 -5.90 8.31 8.91
N LEU A 122 -5.22 9.41 9.31
CA LEU A 122 -4.58 9.48 10.62
C LEU A 122 -5.60 9.40 11.77
N GLU A 123 -6.74 10.05 11.63
CA GLU A 123 -7.81 9.96 12.64
C GLU A 123 -8.39 8.53 12.70
N GLU A 124 -8.63 7.88 11.54
CA GLU A 124 -9.06 6.48 11.49
C GLU A 124 -8.08 5.55 12.23
N TYR A 125 -6.76 5.72 12.01
CA TYR A 125 -5.76 4.92 12.72
C TYR A 125 -5.72 5.20 14.23
N LYS A 126 -5.85 6.46 14.65
CA LYS A 126 -5.94 6.80 16.07
C LYS A 126 -7.15 6.15 16.75
N GLU A 127 -8.32 6.21 16.12
CA GLU A 127 -9.53 5.58 16.61
C GLU A 127 -9.37 4.06 16.73
N ASN A 128 -8.76 3.42 15.74
CA ASN A 128 -8.48 1.99 15.76
C ASN A 128 -7.53 1.61 16.91
N VAL A 129 -6.45 2.38 17.12
CA VAL A 129 -5.52 2.16 18.25
C VAL A 129 -6.24 2.29 19.59
N ILE A 130 -7.06 3.32 19.76
CA ILE A 130 -7.85 3.51 20.98
C ILE A 130 -8.80 2.34 21.23
N ARG A 131 -9.50 1.87 20.19
CA ARG A 131 -10.40 0.71 20.26
C ARG A 131 -9.63 -0.54 20.69
N ASN A 132 -8.51 -0.83 20.06
CA ASN A 132 -7.68 -1.99 20.40
C ASN A 132 -7.17 -1.93 21.85
N ILE A 133 -6.79 -0.73 22.34
CA ILE A 133 -6.39 -0.55 23.75
C ILE A 133 -7.55 -0.83 24.70
N ILE A 134 -8.76 -0.41 24.37
CA ILE A 134 -9.95 -0.68 25.20
C ILE A 134 -10.23 -2.17 25.23
N GLU A 135 -10.23 -2.85 24.08
CA GLU A 135 -10.42 -4.30 24.00
C GLU A 135 -9.35 -5.07 24.76
N LEU A 136 -8.10 -4.64 24.67
CA LEU A 136 -6.99 -5.23 25.42
C LEU A 136 -7.19 -5.09 26.93
N LYS A 137 -7.63 -3.91 27.41
CA LYS A 137 -7.95 -3.70 28.83
C LYS A 137 -9.05 -4.62 29.31
N GLU A 138 -10.11 -4.82 28.51
CA GLU A 138 -11.19 -5.73 28.84
C GLU A 138 -10.70 -7.19 28.96
N ILE A 139 -9.81 -7.62 28.03
CA ILE A 139 -9.20 -8.95 28.07
C ILE A 139 -8.35 -9.10 29.33
N VAL A 140 -7.49 -8.13 29.64
CA VAL A 140 -6.63 -8.15 30.85
C VAL A 140 -7.49 -8.21 32.11
N ASN A 141 -8.57 -7.40 32.20
CA ASN A 141 -9.48 -7.43 33.36
C ASN A 141 -10.15 -8.80 33.49
N LYS A 142 -10.54 -9.43 32.39
CA LYS A 142 -11.07 -10.81 32.42
C LYS A 142 -10.03 -11.82 32.90
N LEU A 143 -8.80 -11.71 32.44
CA LEU A 143 -7.70 -12.58 32.87
C LEU A 143 -7.39 -12.43 34.37
N GLN A 144 -7.47 -11.22 34.93
CA GLN A 144 -7.23 -10.96 36.35
C GLN A 144 -8.33 -11.57 37.25
N GLN A 145 -9.48 -11.96 36.69
CA GLN A 145 -10.58 -12.65 37.44
C GLN A 145 -10.35 -14.16 37.54
N TYR A 146 -9.33 -14.70 36.85
CA TYR A 146 -8.96 -16.10 37.00
C TYR A 146 -7.98 -16.26 38.15
N ASP A 147 -8.38 -16.99 39.19
CA ASP A 147 -7.45 -17.45 40.22
C ASP A 147 -6.48 -18.47 39.55
N PHE A 148 -5.22 -18.16 39.60
CA PHE A 148 -4.18 -19.10 39.19
C PHE A 148 -4.07 -20.13 40.32
N TYR A 149 -4.46 -21.36 40.06
CA TYR A 149 -4.26 -22.47 41.00
C TYR A 149 -2.93 -23.10 40.73
N PHE A 150 -2.14 -23.30 41.80
CA PHE A 150 -0.92 -24.06 41.77
C PHE A 150 -1.24 -25.47 42.32
N ASP A 151 -0.66 -26.52 41.70
CA ASP A 151 -0.71 -27.85 42.25
C ASP A 151 0.18 -27.97 43.52
N GLY A 152 0.11 -29.12 44.20
CA GLY A 152 0.87 -29.35 45.43
C GLY A 152 2.41 -29.27 45.24
N ASP A 153 2.89 -29.27 44.00
CA ASP A 153 4.31 -29.16 43.61
C ASP A 153 4.65 -27.73 43.14
N GLY A 154 3.71 -26.78 43.25
CA GLY A 154 3.93 -25.38 42.85
C GLY A 154 3.90 -25.15 41.35
N LYS A 155 3.35 -26.08 40.56
CA LYS A 155 3.20 -25.94 39.13
C LYS A 155 1.84 -25.31 38.83
N GLU A 156 1.87 -24.26 38.02
CA GLU A 156 0.67 -23.52 37.56
C GLU A 156 -0.26 -24.44 36.78
N ILE A 157 -1.51 -24.58 37.22
CA ILE A 157 -2.54 -25.36 36.55
C ILE A 157 -3.41 -24.38 35.75
N PHE A 158 -3.25 -24.39 34.44
CA PHE A 158 -4.10 -23.62 33.53
C PHE A 158 -5.40 -24.36 33.24
N ASP A 159 -6.52 -23.70 33.43
CA ASP A 159 -7.83 -24.19 32.94
C ASP A 159 -7.90 -23.95 31.40
N GLU A 160 -7.30 -24.90 30.63
CA GLU A 160 -7.22 -24.85 29.17
C GLU A 160 -8.52 -24.46 28.44
N PRO A 161 -9.72 -24.92 28.84
CA PRO A 161 -10.96 -24.54 28.15
C PRO A 161 -11.31 -23.06 28.23
N LYS A 162 -10.94 -22.39 29.32
CA LYS A 162 -11.21 -20.96 29.51
C LYS A 162 -10.19 -20.06 28.81
N LEU A 163 -8.93 -20.46 28.77
CA LEU A 163 -7.89 -19.76 28.03
C LEU A 163 -8.12 -19.81 26.52
N ARG A 164 -8.58 -20.92 25.97
CA ARG A 164 -8.91 -21.06 24.53
C ARG A 164 -10.04 -20.13 24.08
N SER A 165 -10.92 -19.68 24.96
CA SER A 165 -11.96 -18.71 24.61
C SER A 165 -11.44 -17.27 24.48
N CYS A 166 -10.27 -16.98 25.06
CA CYS A 166 -9.63 -15.66 25.02
C CYS A 166 -8.46 -15.59 24.02
N ALA A 167 -7.81 -16.73 23.76
CA ALA A 167 -6.61 -16.81 22.92
C ALA A 167 -6.81 -16.41 21.42
N PRO A 168 -7.94 -16.72 20.76
CA PRO A 168 -8.10 -16.37 19.35
C PRO A 168 -8.09 -14.87 19.06
N LYS A 169 -8.42 -14.03 20.03
CA LYS A 169 -8.45 -12.57 19.87
C LYS A 169 -7.09 -11.88 20.06
N ILE A 170 -6.15 -12.58 20.67
CA ILE A 170 -4.78 -12.05 20.94
C ILE A 170 -3.85 -12.32 19.74
N ILE A 171 -4.17 -13.33 18.92
CA ILE A 171 -3.32 -13.78 17.78
C ILE A 171 -3.58 -12.99 16.50
N ASP A 172 -4.69 -12.23 16.43
CA ASP A 172 -5.02 -11.36 15.27
C ASP A 172 -4.37 -9.95 15.33
N ILE A 173 -3.32 -9.78 16.12
CA ILE A 173 -2.57 -8.51 16.24
C ILE A 173 -1.24 -8.58 15.44
N ASP A 174 -1.19 -9.38 14.38
CA ASP A 174 -0.08 -9.35 13.41
C ASP A 174 -0.33 -8.36 12.25
#